data_39b0bee91d3deeacbde072f5fbe93a28
#
_entry.id   39b0bee91d3deeacbde072f5fbe93a28
#
_cell.length_a   1.000
_cell.length_b   1.000
_cell.length_c   1.000
_cell.angle_alpha   90.00
_cell.angle_beta   90.00
_cell.angle_gamma   90.00
#
_symmetry.space_group_name_H-M   'P 1'
#
loop_
_entity.id
_entity.type
_entity.pdbx_description
1 polymer ?
#
loop_
_entity_poly.entity_id
_entity_poly.type
_entity_poly.pdbx_seq_one_letter_code
_entity_poly.pdbx_strand_id
1 'polypeptide(L)'
;MGTEKLDWNDLRYFLAAVRAGTLAGAARALGVKHSTVGRRLSALERALGAPLMVRGEHGLQLTALGKGLVPQAETIEGSIAQLQNQAASQVAHVRVAVPTGLVKLFTPHLAELRRKHPDVSIEFLSSSLPADLHKGEAELALRVGLGPVNDEGLMVRKIGEFAWSLYASPNYLARHAPLADPRDLSGQDVLGFHARLAALPGGKWIAEHGAGASIVMINREIIEMVAAAVTGAGLAALPCLVADSELGLKRVTPEVIGYNSVAVVYQRDVGATRPVSIVIQFLVEVLRSSIKANAPR
;
A
#
# COMPACT_ATOMS: atom_id res chain seq x y z
N MET A 1 26.66 32.89 -11.38
CA MET A 1 25.47 33.18 -10.55
C MET A 1 25.43 32.11 -9.49
N GLY A 2 25.75 32.44 -8.22
CA GLY A 2 25.65 31.49 -7.11
C GLY A 2 24.19 31.19 -6.84
N THR A 3 23.79 29.96 -7.02
CA THR A 3 22.48 29.47 -6.60
C THR A 3 22.45 29.58 -5.07
N GLU A 4 21.62 30.50 -4.52
CA GLU A 4 21.34 30.52 -3.09
C GLU A 4 20.88 29.11 -2.68
N LYS A 5 21.52 28.51 -1.68
CA LYS A 5 21.22 27.15 -1.25
C LYS A 5 19.83 27.13 -0.62
N LEU A 6 18.96 26.26 -1.11
CA LEU A 6 17.61 26.10 -0.55
C LEU A 6 17.70 25.72 0.94
N ASP A 7 17.10 26.54 1.79
CA ASP A 7 16.91 26.21 3.21
C ASP A 7 15.56 25.52 3.38
N TRP A 8 15.55 24.23 3.76
CA TRP A 8 14.33 23.48 3.95
C TRP A 8 13.38 24.11 4.98
N ASN A 9 13.91 24.88 5.94
CA ASN A 9 13.08 25.58 6.92
C ASN A 9 12.19 26.63 6.25
N ASP A 10 12.57 27.19 5.11
CA ASP A 10 11.76 28.16 4.39
C ASP A 10 10.47 27.55 3.81
N LEU A 11 10.45 26.22 3.55
CA LEU A 11 9.24 25.49 3.16
C LEU A 11 8.16 25.54 4.26
N ARG A 12 8.55 25.53 5.53
CA ARG A 12 7.63 25.66 6.65
C ARG A 12 6.91 27.03 6.66
N TYR A 13 7.63 28.10 6.33
CA TYR A 13 7.05 29.44 6.20
C TYR A 13 6.12 29.55 5.00
N PHE A 14 6.49 28.91 3.89
CA PHE A 14 5.64 28.81 2.71
C PHE A 14 4.33 28.08 3.02
N LEU A 15 4.37 26.88 3.61
CA LEU A 15 3.16 26.12 3.98
C LEU A 15 2.27 26.91 4.97
N ALA A 16 2.87 27.57 5.94
CA ALA A 16 2.12 28.40 6.87
C ALA A 16 1.40 29.58 6.15
N ALA A 17 2.06 30.20 5.16
CA ALA A 17 1.46 31.24 4.34
C ALA A 17 0.33 30.72 3.44
N VAL A 18 0.50 29.52 2.88
CA VAL A 18 -0.54 28.81 2.10
C VAL A 18 -1.79 28.56 2.96
N ARG A 19 -1.61 27.97 4.13
CA ARG A 19 -2.71 27.61 5.04
C ARG A 19 -3.44 28.83 5.61
N ALA A 20 -2.69 29.88 5.89
CA ALA A 20 -3.26 31.10 6.48
C ALA A 20 -3.83 32.10 5.45
N GLY A 21 -3.48 31.96 4.16
CA GLY A 21 -3.88 32.89 3.10
C GLY A 21 -3.29 34.32 3.22
N THR A 22 -2.56 34.61 4.30
CA THR A 22 -1.94 35.90 4.56
C THR A 22 -0.62 35.76 5.31
N LEU A 23 0.34 36.68 5.08
CA LEU A 23 1.60 36.70 5.84
C LEU A 23 1.37 36.97 7.34
N ALA A 24 0.36 37.79 7.69
CA ALA A 24 0.02 38.09 9.08
C ALA A 24 -0.56 36.86 9.80
N GLY A 25 -1.40 36.06 9.12
CA GLY A 25 -1.91 34.79 9.63
C GLY A 25 -0.81 33.75 9.84
N ALA A 26 0.08 33.63 8.86
CA ALA A 26 1.25 32.74 8.96
C ALA A 26 2.18 33.15 10.12
N ALA A 27 2.42 34.44 10.29
CA ALA A 27 3.24 34.97 11.39
C ALA A 27 2.66 34.61 12.77
N ARG A 28 1.35 34.74 12.93
CA ARG A 28 0.64 34.33 14.17
C ARG A 28 0.75 32.80 14.39
N ALA A 29 0.52 32.01 13.36
CA ALA A 29 0.60 30.56 13.45
C ALA A 29 2.00 30.06 13.82
N LEU A 30 3.05 30.73 13.36
CA LEU A 30 4.45 30.37 13.62
C LEU A 30 5.06 31.07 14.85
N GLY A 31 4.34 32.01 15.50
CA GLY A 31 4.86 32.80 16.64
C GLY A 31 6.03 33.71 16.28
N VAL A 32 6.05 34.27 15.05
CA VAL A 32 7.13 35.13 14.54
C VAL A 32 6.62 36.47 14.06
N LYS A 33 7.54 37.41 13.78
CA LYS A 33 7.17 38.70 13.18
C LYS A 33 6.76 38.54 11.72
N HIS A 34 5.80 39.34 11.25
CA HIS A 34 5.34 39.38 9.85
C HIS A 34 6.50 39.55 8.85
N SER A 35 7.48 40.42 9.16
CA SER A 35 8.68 40.64 8.34
C SER A 35 9.54 39.40 8.19
N THR A 36 9.55 38.50 9.20
CA THR A 36 10.29 37.23 9.14
C THR A 36 9.68 36.30 8.12
N VAL A 37 8.35 36.16 8.09
CA VAL A 37 7.65 35.30 7.11
C VAL A 37 7.91 35.81 5.69
N GLY A 38 7.77 37.13 5.46
CA GLY A 38 8.03 37.70 4.14
C GLY A 38 9.47 37.49 3.67
N ARG A 39 10.47 37.71 4.55
CA ARG A 39 11.89 37.48 4.21
C ARG A 39 12.19 36.00 3.87
N ARG A 40 11.63 35.07 4.64
CA ARG A 40 11.82 33.63 4.42
C ARG A 40 11.15 33.15 3.14
N LEU A 41 9.95 33.60 2.84
CA LEU A 41 9.26 33.34 1.59
C LEU A 41 10.07 33.88 0.40
N SER A 42 10.55 35.13 0.46
CA SER A 42 11.39 35.72 -0.58
C SER A 42 12.73 34.97 -0.75
N ALA A 43 13.32 34.42 0.31
CA ALA A 43 14.52 33.60 0.22
C ALA A 43 14.24 32.29 -0.53
N LEU A 44 13.13 31.62 -0.24
CA LEU A 44 12.69 30.41 -0.95
C LEU A 44 12.46 30.70 -2.46
N GLU A 45 11.75 31.79 -2.76
CA GLU A 45 11.48 32.20 -4.15
C GLU A 45 12.76 32.51 -4.92
N ARG A 46 13.73 33.17 -4.29
CA ARG A 46 15.06 33.41 -4.89
C ARG A 46 15.83 32.12 -5.13
N ALA A 47 15.81 31.19 -4.17
CA ALA A 47 16.47 29.89 -4.31
C ALA A 47 15.87 29.05 -5.45
N LEU A 48 14.54 29.16 -5.67
CA LEU A 48 13.82 28.46 -6.73
C LEU A 48 13.78 29.26 -8.06
N GLY A 49 14.20 30.52 -8.05
CA GLY A 49 14.27 31.36 -9.25
C GLY A 49 12.92 31.88 -9.75
N ALA A 50 11.82 31.69 -8.99
CA ALA A 50 10.50 32.13 -9.40
C ALA A 50 9.58 32.39 -8.20
N PRO A 51 8.56 33.29 -8.35
CA PRO A 51 7.58 33.55 -7.30
C PRO A 51 6.67 32.35 -7.08
N LEU A 52 6.41 32.04 -5.80
CA LEU A 52 5.50 30.99 -5.36
C LEU A 52 4.12 31.53 -5.03
N MET A 53 4.07 32.81 -4.60
CA MET A 53 2.84 33.48 -4.20
C MET A 53 2.79 34.90 -4.76
N VAL A 54 1.57 35.37 -5.08
CA VAL A 54 1.30 36.72 -5.54
C VAL A 54 0.20 37.33 -4.67
N ARG A 55 0.16 38.65 -4.58
CA ARG A 55 -0.94 39.39 -3.91
C ARG A 55 -2.15 39.44 -4.84
N GLY A 56 -3.25 38.85 -4.39
CA GLY A 56 -4.55 38.96 -5.04
C GLY A 56 -5.51 39.87 -4.25
N GLU A 57 -6.70 40.11 -4.76
CA GLU A 57 -7.74 40.96 -4.15
C GLU A 57 -8.16 40.48 -2.74
N HIS A 58 -8.07 39.18 -2.48
CA HIS A 58 -8.51 38.55 -1.22
C HIS A 58 -7.34 37.97 -0.39
N GLY A 59 -6.10 38.39 -0.63
CA GLY A 59 -4.93 37.92 0.09
C GLY A 59 -3.85 37.29 -0.81
N LEU A 60 -3.05 36.35 -0.26
CA LEU A 60 -2.02 35.66 -1.01
C LEU A 60 -2.61 34.54 -1.86
N GLN A 61 -2.21 34.51 -3.12
CA GLN A 61 -2.60 33.46 -4.07
C GLN A 61 -1.37 32.71 -4.57
N LEU A 62 -1.49 31.39 -4.71
CA LEU A 62 -0.43 30.53 -5.25
C LEU A 62 -0.26 30.72 -6.76
N THR A 63 0.98 30.84 -7.22
CA THR A 63 1.35 30.68 -8.64
C THR A 63 1.20 29.22 -9.07
N ALA A 64 1.35 28.93 -10.36
CA ALA A 64 1.39 27.54 -10.85
C ALA A 64 2.52 26.72 -10.21
N LEU A 65 3.72 27.33 -10.06
CA LEU A 65 4.85 26.72 -9.36
C LEU A 65 4.53 26.51 -7.88
N GLY A 66 3.94 27.50 -7.21
CA GLY A 66 3.53 27.38 -5.82
C GLY A 66 2.54 26.24 -5.58
N LYS A 67 1.53 26.08 -6.46
CA LYS A 67 0.59 24.96 -6.40
C LYS A 67 1.28 23.60 -6.56
N GLY A 68 2.23 23.49 -7.47
CA GLY A 68 3.00 22.26 -7.68
C GLY A 68 3.94 21.92 -6.52
N LEU A 69 4.43 22.94 -5.79
CA LEU A 69 5.34 22.74 -4.67
C LEU A 69 4.64 22.28 -3.36
N VAL A 70 3.37 22.61 -3.17
CA VAL A 70 2.63 22.29 -1.92
C VAL A 70 2.72 20.80 -1.56
N PRO A 71 2.40 19.83 -2.44
CA PRO A 71 2.43 18.41 -2.06
C PRO A 71 3.82 17.93 -1.65
N GLN A 72 4.88 18.43 -2.32
CA GLN A 72 6.26 18.07 -1.98
C GLN A 72 6.68 18.68 -0.63
N ALA A 73 6.31 19.93 -0.38
CA ALA A 73 6.58 20.58 0.89
C ALA A 73 5.85 19.91 2.07
N GLU A 74 4.61 19.47 1.87
CA GLU A 74 3.84 18.69 2.86
C GLU A 74 4.47 17.33 3.13
N THR A 75 4.99 16.66 2.11
CA THR A 75 5.73 15.39 2.28
C THR A 75 6.98 15.58 3.14
N ILE A 76 7.74 16.64 2.91
CA ILE A 76 8.94 16.99 3.72
C ILE A 76 8.54 17.30 5.17
N GLU A 77 7.49 18.13 5.37
CA GLU A 77 6.99 18.46 6.71
C GLU A 77 6.57 17.19 7.47
N GLY A 78 5.85 16.29 6.81
CA GLY A 78 5.45 14.98 7.36
C GLY A 78 6.65 14.12 7.77
N SER A 79 7.69 14.06 6.93
CA SER A 79 8.92 13.33 7.23
C SER A 79 9.65 13.89 8.45
N ILE A 80 9.69 15.21 8.61
CA ILE A 80 10.31 15.88 9.79
C ILE A 80 9.48 15.59 11.05
N ALA A 81 8.14 15.67 10.97
CA ALA A 81 7.27 15.33 12.09
C ALA A 81 7.45 13.85 12.52
N GLN A 82 7.64 12.93 11.58
CA GLN A 82 7.97 11.54 11.87
C GLN A 82 9.30 11.40 12.60
N LEU A 83 10.36 12.10 12.16
CA LEU A 83 11.66 12.11 12.85
C LEU A 83 11.54 12.64 14.29
N GLN A 84 10.78 13.71 14.50
CA GLN A 84 10.54 14.26 15.84
C GLN A 84 9.77 13.30 16.73
N ASN A 85 8.75 12.63 16.20
CA ASN A 85 7.97 11.62 16.91
C ASN A 85 8.80 10.36 17.23
N GLN A 86 9.65 9.91 16.31
CA GLN A 86 10.58 8.81 16.55
C GLN A 86 11.58 9.13 17.67
N ALA A 87 12.09 10.36 17.70
CA ALA A 87 12.99 10.81 18.75
C ALA A 87 12.30 10.97 20.13
N ALA A 88 11.00 11.28 20.15
CA ALA A 88 10.20 11.46 21.37
C ALA A 88 9.54 10.16 21.86
N SER A 89 9.36 9.17 21.00
CA SER A 89 8.67 7.91 21.30
C SER A 89 9.67 6.82 21.66
N GLN A 90 9.45 6.14 22.79
CA GLN A 90 10.16 4.89 23.12
C GLN A 90 9.70 3.71 22.25
N VAL A 91 8.66 3.90 21.41
CA VAL A 91 8.08 2.89 20.52
C VAL A 91 8.62 3.08 19.12
N ALA A 92 9.32 2.07 18.61
CA ALA A 92 9.78 2.05 17.23
C ALA A 92 8.60 1.70 16.29
N HIS A 93 8.36 2.56 15.30
CA HIS A 93 7.36 2.33 14.26
C HIS A 93 8.02 1.68 13.04
N VAL A 94 7.52 0.53 12.61
CA VAL A 94 8.01 -0.18 11.42
C VAL A 94 6.91 -0.15 10.36
N ARG A 95 7.19 0.51 9.22
CA ARG A 95 6.29 0.59 8.08
C ARG A 95 6.45 -0.64 7.20
N VAL A 96 5.35 -1.30 6.89
CA VAL A 96 5.31 -2.51 6.09
C VAL A 96 4.39 -2.30 4.90
N ALA A 97 4.93 -2.20 3.70
CA ALA A 97 4.15 -2.18 2.48
C ALA A 97 3.58 -3.59 2.20
N VAL A 98 2.26 -3.68 2.10
CA VAL A 98 1.53 -4.95 2.00
C VAL A 98 0.53 -4.88 0.85
N PRO A 99 0.43 -5.92 -0.01
CA PRO A 99 -0.67 -6.01 -0.97
C PRO A 99 -2.03 -5.92 -0.29
N THR A 100 -2.95 -5.17 -0.91
CA THR A 100 -4.31 -4.97 -0.41
C THR A 100 -5.00 -6.31 -0.12
N GLY A 101 -5.60 -6.43 1.05
CA GLY A 101 -6.29 -7.65 1.50
C GLY A 101 -5.45 -8.61 2.35
N LEU A 102 -4.09 -8.53 2.33
CA LEU A 102 -3.26 -9.40 3.18
C LEU A 102 -3.16 -8.91 4.62
N VAL A 103 -3.45 -7.64 4.91
CA VAL A 103 -3.39 -7.08 6.29
C VAL A 103 -4.26 -7.88 7.25
N LYS A 104 -5.42 -8.35 6.80
CA LYS A 104 -6.34 -9.16 7.63
C LYS A 104 -5.71 -10.43 8.22
N LEU A 105 -4.66 -10.96 7.60
CA LEU A 105 -3.94 -12.14 8.11
C LEU A 105 -3.14 -11.82 9.38
N PHE A 106 -2.68 -10.58 9.52
CA PHE A 106 -1.83 -10.14 10.62
C PHE A 106 -2.61 -9.61 11.81
N THR A 107 -3.76 -8.99 11.56
CA THR A 107 -4.56 -8.30 12.60
C THR A 107 -4.92 -9.18 13.81
N PRO A 108 -5.26 -10.49 13.68
CA PRO A 108 -5.55 -11.35 14.83
C PRO A 108 -4.33 -11.58 15.75
N HIS A 109 -3.11 -11.37 15.23
CA HIS A 109 -1.86 -11.66 15.95
C HIS A 109 -1.21 -10.41 16.56
N LEU A 110 -1.74 -9.20 16.29
CA LEU A 110 -1.14 -7.94 16.74
C LEU A 110 -1.16 -7.80 18.27
N ALA A 111 -2.20 -8.29 18.95
CA ALA A 111 -2.28 -8.26 20.41
C ALA A 111 -1.14 -9.04 21.06
N GLU A 112 -0.79 -10.20 20.49
CA GLU A 112 0.33 -11.02 20.98
C GLU A 112 1.68 -10.36 20.69
N LEU A 113 1.86 -9.80 19.49
CA LEU A 113 3.05 -9.03 19.15
C LEU A 113 3.25 -7.88 20.14
N ARG A 114 2.19 -7.09 20.40
CA ARG A 114 2.24 -5.96 21.34
C ARG A 114 2.59 -6.40 22.77
N ARG A 115 2.09 -7.55 23.22
CA ARG A 115 2.40 -8.10 24.53
C ARG A 115 3.87 -8.51 24.66
N LYS A 116 4.44 -9.11 23.60
CA LYS A 116 5.85 -9.57 23.58
C LYS A 116 6.85 -8.42 23.36
N HIS A 117 6.45 -7.43 22.56
CA HIS A 117 7.29 -6.33 22.11
C HIS A 117 6.54 -4.99 22.23
N PRO A 118 6.36 -4.48 23.48
CA PRO A 118 5.61 -3.25 23.72
C PRO A 118 6.27 -1.99 23.14
N ASP A 119 7.54 -2.09 22.83
CA ASP A 119 8.39 -1.07 22.22
C ASP A 119 8.37 -1.08 20.67
N VAL A 120 7.56 -1.96 20.06
CA VAL A 120 7.44 -2.07 18.59
C VAL A 120 5.98 -1.90 18.17
N SER A 121 5.75 -1.08 17.16
CA SER A 121 4.46 -0.96 16.46
C SER A 121 4.64 -1.12 14.97
N ILE A 122 3.57 -1.52 14.27
CA ILE A 122 3.56 -1.70 12.81
C ILE A 122 2.58 -0.72 12.20
N GLU A 123 3.04 -0.06 11.14
CA GLU A 123 2.19 0.69 10.21
C GLU A 123 2.08 -0.09 8.91
N PHE A 124 0.89 -0.59 8.58
CA PHE A 124 0.64 -1.28 7.32
C PHE A 124 0.27 -0.27 6.23
N LEU A 125 1.12 -0.17 5.22
CA LEU A 125 0.88 0.61 4.01
C LEU A 125 0.25 -0.31 2.95
N SER A 126 -1.07 -0.39 2.96
CA SER A 126 -1.83 -1.22 2.03
C SER A 126 -1.88 -0.57 0.65
N SER A 127 -1.22 -1.18 -0.32
CA SER A 127 -1.21 -0.70 -1.69
C SER A 127 -0.97 -1.86 -2.65
N SER A 128 -1.58 -1.77 -3.83
CA SER A 128 -1.25 -2.63 -4.95
C SER A 128 -0.01 -2.13 -5.74
N LEU A 129 0.45 -0.89 -5.46
CA LEU A 129 1.71 -0.36 -5.99
C LEU A 129 2.87 -0.78 -5.09
N PRO A 130 3.99 -1.23 -5.67
CA PRO A 130 5.17 -1.54 -4.89
C PRO A 130 5.75 -0.26 -4.27
N ALA A 131 6.00 -0.27 -2.95
CA ALA A 131 6.74 0.80 -2.28
C ALA A 131 8.22 0.79 -2.70
N ASP A 132 8.79 1.97 -2.82
CA ASP A 132 10.21 2.17 -3.08
C ASP A 132 10.98 2.17 -1.74
N LEU A 133 11.61 1.04 -1.46
CA LEU A 133 12.37 0.86 -0.21
C LEU A 133 13.66 1.70 -0.19
N HIS A 134 14.25 2.02 -1.35
CA HIS A 134 15.44 2.87 -1.41
C HIS A 134 15.14 4.32 -1.05
N LYS A 135 13.93 4.80 -1.36
CA LYS A 135 13.45 6.11 -0.92
C LYS A 135 12.94 6.14 0.52
N GLY A 136 12.94 4.98 1.21
CA GLY A 136 12.46 4.89 2.57
C GLY A 136 10.95 5.08 2.71
N GLU A 137 10.18 4.71 1.68
CA GLU A 137 8.72 4.73 1.76
C GLU A 137 8.19 3.71 2.77
N ALA A 138 8.92 2.59 2.96
CA ALA A 138 8.69 1.60 3.99
C ALA A 138 10.03 0.93 4.39
N GLU A 139 10.10 0.34 5.58
CA GLU A 139 11.23 -0.48 6.03
C GLU A 139 11.16 -1.89 5.44
N LEU A 140 9.94 -2.41 5.26
CA LEU A 140 9.65 -3.75 4.77
C LEU A 140 8.61 -3.72 3.66
N ALA A 141 8.70 -4.64 2.71
CA ALA A 141 7.64 -4.88 1.75
C ALA A 141 7.32 -6.38 1.63
N LEU A 142 6.04 -6.74 1.67
CA LEU A 142 5.58 -8.04 1.22
C LEU A 142 5.41 -8.00 -0.29
N ARG A 143 6.07 -8.91 -0.98
CA ARG A 143 5.97 -9.07 -2.43
C ARG A 143 5.31 -10.41 -2.74
N VAL A 144 4.35 -10.38 -3.66
CA VAL A 144 3.58 -11.54 -4.13
C VAL A 144 3.78 -11.69 -5.63
N GLY A 145 4.04 -12.92 -6.07
CA GLY A 145 4.17 -13.22 -7.50
C GLY A 145 5.43 -12.63 -8.13
N LEU A 146 6.50 -12.52 -7.37
CA LEU A 146 7.76 -11.97 -7.86
C LEU A 146 8.43 -12.89 -8.89
N GLY A 147 8.73 -12.30 -10.03
CA GLY A 147 9.94 -12.64 -10.75
C GLY A 147 11.21 -12.31 -9.94
N PRO A 148 12.40 -12.63 -10.44
CA PRO A 148 13.63 -12.33 -9.74
C PRO A 148 13.73 -10.83 -9.40
N VAL A 149 13.93 -10.52 -8.13
CA VAL A 149 14.22 -9.15 -7.68
C VAL A 149 15.70 -8.92 -7.98
N ASN A 150 16.00 -8.36 -9.14
CA ASN A 150 17.36 -7.95 -9.52
C ASN A 150 17.61 -6.53 -9.01
N ASP A 151 17.62 -6.36 -7.70
CA ASP A 151 17.87 -5.07 -7.07
C ASP A 151 19.03 -5.22 -6.09
N GLU A 152 20.20 -4.69 -6.50
CA GLU A 152 21.41 -4.69 -5.70
C GLU A 152 21.18 -3.82 -4.45
N GLY A 153 21.21 -4.42 -3.27
CA GLY A 153 20.98 -3.76 -1.98
C GLY A 153 19.72 -4.21 -1.26
N LEU A 154 18.79 -4.86 -1.94
CA LEU A 154 17.65 -5.46 -1.29
C LEU A 154 17.89 -6.92 -0.90
N MET A 155 17.50 -7.25 0.32
CA MET A 155 17.42 -8.63 0.80
C MET A 155 16.03 -9.18 0.51
N VAL A 156 15.98 -10.39 -0.05
CA VAL A 156 14.73 -11.10 -0.33
C VAL A 156 14.67 -12.37 0.52
N ARG A 157 13.71 -12.43 1.42
CA ARG A 157 13.46 -13.63 2.22
C ARG A 157 12.19 -14.32 1.74
N LYS A 158 12.35 -15.36 0.92
CA LYS A 158 11.22 -16.19 0.48
C LYS A 158 10.56 -16.85 1.70
N ILE A 159 9.22 -16.77 1.78
CA ILE A 159 8.43 -17.33 2.89
C ILE A 159 7.82 -18.66 2.46
N GLY A 160 7.20 -18.70 1.27
CA GLY A 160 6.52 -19.85 0.73
C GLY A 160 5.75 -19.53 -0.54
N GLU A 161 4.81 -20.39 -0.86
CA GLU A 161 3.87 -20.24 -1.97
C GLU A 161 2.46 -20.52 -1.47
N PHE A 162 1.48 -19.82 -2.00
CA PHE A 162 0.08 -20.05 -1.70
C PHE A 162 -0.72 -20.30 -2.97
N ALA A 163 -1.74 -21.14 -2.82
CA ALA A 163 -2.59 -21.60 -3.91
C ALA A 163 -3.65 -20.58 -4.29
N TRP A 164 -4.15 -20.69 -5.50
CA TRP A 164 -5.33 -20.03 -6.02
C TRP A 164 -6.38 -21.08 -6.37
N SER A 165 -7.67 -20.72 -6.22
CA SER A 165 -8.79 -21.57 -6.62
C SER A 165 -9.97 -20.72 -7.09
N LEU A 166 -11.02 -21.36 -7.61
CA LEU A 166 -12.28 -20.70 -7.95
C LEU A 166 -13.19 -20.66 -6.74
N TYR A 167 -13.82 -19.50 -6.54
CA TYR A 167 -14.74 -19.23 -5.44
C TYR A 167 -16.03 -18.60 -5.94
N ALA A 168 -17.11 -18.89 -5.23
CA ALA A 168 -18.39 -18.22 -5.38
C ALA A 168 -19.13 -18.18 -4.05
N SER A 169 -20.12 -17.29 -3.94
CA SER A 169 -21.04 -17.33 -2.80
C SER A 169 -22.05 -18.48 -2.94
N PRO A 170 -22.59 -19.01 -1.82
CA PRO A 170 -23.68 -19.97 -1.85
C PRO A 170 -24.89 -19.49 -2.66
N ASN A 171 -25.17 -18.18 -2.60
CA ASN A 171 -26.27 -17.58 -3.32
C ASN A 171 -26.05 -17.60 -4.85
N TYR A 172 -24.83 -17.39 -5.32
CA TYR A 172 -24.48 -17.55 -6.72
C TYR A 172 -24.66 -19.00 -7.17
N LEU A 173 -24.09 -19.94 -6.41
CA LEU A 173 -24.15 -21.38 -6.71
C LEU A 173 -25.59 -21.94 -6.74
N ALA A 174 -26.48 -21.38 -5.94
CA ALA A 174 -27.88 -21.80 -5.93
C ALA A 174 -28.67 -21.38 -7.20
N ARG A 175 -28.18 -20.34 -7.92
CA ARG A 175 -28.85 -19.78 -9.10
C ARG A 175 -28.25 -20.25 -10.43
N HIS A 176 -27.09 -20.87 -10.40
CA HIS A 176 -26.33 -21.28 -11.59
C HIS A 176 -26.09 -22.79 -11.56
N ALA A 177 -26.03 -23.39 -12.75
CA ALA A 177 -25.69 -24.80 -12.85
C ALA A 177 -24.28 -25.07 -12.29
N PRO A 178 -24.06 -26.18 -11.59
CA PRO A 178 -22.72 -26.60 -11.17
C PRO A 178 -21.78 -26.71 -12.36
N LEU A 179 -20.52 -26.33 -12.18
CA LEU A 179 -19.50 -26.55 -13.19
C LEU A 179 -19.28 -28.06 -13.37
N ALA A 180 -19.54 -28.57 -14.56
CA ALA A 180 -19.24 -29.96 -14.92
C ALA A 180 -17.72 -30.17 -15.03
N ASP A 181 -17.03 -29.20 -15.62
CA ASP A 181 -15.58 -29.08 -15.69
C ASP A 181 -15.17 -27.69 -15.20
N PRO A 182 -14.30 -27.57 -14.20
CA PRO A 182 -13.80 -26.27 -13.73
C PRO A 182 -13.08 -25.45 -14.82
N ARG A 183 -12.65 -26.10 -15.90
CA ARG A 183 -11.99 -25.46 -17.03
C ARG A 183 -12.96 -24.93 -18.09
N ASP A 184 -14.24 -25.23 -17.97
CA ASP A 184 -15.30 -24.70 -18.84
C ASP A 184 -16.17 -23.74 -18.04
N LEU A 185 -15.94 -22.45 -18.22
CA LEU A 185 -16.72 -21.39 -17.59
C LEU A 185 -17.85 -20.86 -18.48
N SER A 186 -18.19 -21.57 -19.57
CA SER A 186 -19.26 -21.18 -20.49
C SER A 186 -20.59 -20.98 -19.77
N GLY A 187 -21.25 -19.86 -20.05
CA GLY A 187 -22.53 -19.50 -19.42
C GLY A 187 -22.45 -19.05 -17.96
N GLN A 188 -21.23 -18.95 -17.40
CA GLN A 188 -21.03 -18.43 -16.04
C GLN A 188 -20.74 -16.92 -16.06
N ASP A 189 -21.17 -16.24 -15.00
CA ASP A 189 -20.72 -14.89 -14.71
C ASP A 189 -19.38 -14.94 -13.99
N VAL A 190 -18.38 -14.21 -14.46
CA VAL A 190 -17.03 -14.21 -13.87
C VAL A 190 -16.56 -12.81 -13.53
N LEU A 191 -15.79 -12.69 -12.48
CA LEU A 191 -15.10 -11.46 -12.09
C LEU A 191 -13.76 -11.38 -12.81
N GLY A 192 -13.61 -10.39 -13.67
CA GLY A 192 -12.43 -10.17 -14.49
C GLY A 192 -11.33 -9.40 -13.77
N PHE A 193 -10.14 -9.45 -14.34
CA PHE A 193 -8.93 -8.81 -13.81
C PHE A 193 -8.54 -7.61 -14.67
N HIS A 194 -8.26 -6.47 -14.04
CA HIS A 194 -7.57 -5.36 -14.70
C HIS A 194 -6.15 -5.82 -15.12
N ALA A 195 -5.62 -5.25 -16.20
CA ALA A 195 -4.35 -5.63 -16.83
C ALA A 195 -3.20 -5.92 -15.85
N ARG A 196 -3.11 -5.15 -14.76
CA ARG A 196 -2.10 -5.30 -13.71
C ARG A 196 -2.19 -6.62 -12.94
N LEU A 197 -3.40 -7.08 -12.69
CA LEU A 197 -3.68 -8.34 -11.99
C LEU A 197 -3.77 -9.53 -12.95
N ALA A 198 -3.90 -9.28 -14.26
CA ALA A 198 -4.05 -10.32 -15.28
C ALA A 198 -2.86 -11.29 -15.34
N ALA A 199 -1.67 -10.84 -14.91
CA ALA A 199 -0.48 -11.70 -14.84
C ALA A 199 -0.48 -12.67 -13.64
N LEU A 200 -1.38 -12.49 -12.68
CA LEU A 200 -1.55 -13.40 -11.54
C LEU A 200 -2.19 -14.73 -11.99
N PRO A 201 -2.04 -15.82 -11.22
CA PRO A 201 -2.61 -17.12 -11.56
C PRO A 201 -4.08 -17.07 -11.91
N GLY A 202 -4.91 -16.38 -11.12
CA GLY A 202 -6.33 -16.23 -11.41
C GLY A 202 -6.62 -15.49 -12.71
N GLY A 203 -5.87 -14.43 -13.02
CA GLY A 203 -6.02 -13.70 -14.28
C GLY A 203 -5.66 -14.53 -15.51
N LYS A 204 -4.56 -15.27 -15.43
CA LYS A 204 -4.14 -16.23 -16.46
C LYS A 204 -5.18 -17.32 -16.65
N TRP A 205 -5.69 -17.89 -15.56
CA TRP A 205 -6.72 -18.91 -15.60
C TRP A 205 -7.99 -18.43 -16.32
N ILE A 206 -8.50 -17.26 -15.94
CA ILE A 206 -9.70 -16.70 -16.60
C ILE A 206 -9.43 -16.41 -18.07
N ALA A 207 -8.25 -15.92 -18.44
CA ALA A 207 -7.88 -15.68 -19.84
C ALA A 207 -7.84 -16.99 -20.67
N GLU A 208 -7.42 -18.10 -20.07
CA GLU A 208 -7.29 -19.41 -20.73
C GLU A 208 -8.62 -20.16 -20.78
N HIS A 209 -9.44 -20.10 -19.73
CA HIS A 209 -10.63 -20.96 -19.55
C HIS A 209 -11.94 -20.18 -19.55
N GLY A 210 -11.90 -18.85 -19.64
CA GLY A 210 -13.09 -18.00 -19.60
C GLY A 210 -13.81 -17.81 -20.95
N ALA A 211 -13.49 -18.62 -21.96
CA ALA A 211 -14.21 -18.58 -23.24
C ALA A 211 -15.67 -18.93 -23.01
N GLY A 212 -16.61 -18.05 -23.48
CA GLY A 212 -18.04 -18.22 -23.27
C GLY A 212 -18.57 -17.79 -21.89
N ALA A 213 -17.73 -17.32 -20.99
CA ALA A 213 -18.14 -16.69 -19.73
C ALA A 213 -18.48 -15.20 -19.95
N SER A 214 -19.38 -14.68 -19.11
CA SER A 214 -19.72 -13.26 -19.09
C SER A 214 -18.85 -12.54 -18.04
N ILE A 215 -18.01 -11.60 -18.45
CA ILE A 215 -17.27 -10.75 -17.50
C ILE A 215 -18.21 -9.67 -16.99
N VAL A 216 -18.66 -9.80 -15.74
CA VAL A 216 -19.65 -8.88 -15.14
C VAL A 216 -19.02 -7.67 -14.45
N MET A 217 -17.73 -7.76 -14.07
CA MET A 217 -16.98 -6.67 -13.43
C MET A 217 -15.50 -6.87 -13.67
N ILE A 218 -14.75 -5.79 -13.92
CA ILE A 218 -13.29 -5.80 -13.98
C ILE A 218 -12.75 -5.13 -12.70
N ASN A 219 -11.92 -5.88 -11.95
CA ASN A 219 -11.43 -5.48 -10.65
C ASN A 219 -9.96 -5.06 -10.72
N ARG A 220 -9.60 -4.03 -9.97
CA ARG A 220 -8.23 -3.53 -9.83
C ARG A 220 -7.51 -4.08 -8.60
N GLU A 221 -8.27 -4.56 -7.63
CA GLU A 221 -7.79 -5.09 -6.35
C GLU A 221 -8.46 -6.43 -6.03
N ILE A 222 -7.73 -7.33 -5.39
CA ILE A 222 -8.26 -8.63 -4.97
C ILE A 222 -9.40 -8.48 -3.95
N ILE A 223 -9.31 -7.47 -3.08
CA ILE A 223 -10.36 -7.24 -2.08
C ILE A 223 -11.70 -6.83 -2.69
N GLU A 224 -11.67 -6.11 -3.82
CA GLU A 224 -12.88 -5.76 -4.59
C GLU A 224 -13.54 -7.02 -5.17
N MET A 225 -12.73 -7.95 -5.71
CA MET A 225 -13.21 -9.24 -6.21
C MET A 225 -13.84 -10.07 -5.10
N VAL A 226 -13.21 -10.11 -3.91
CA VAL A 226 -13.75 -10.81 -2.74
C VAL A 226 -15.12 -10.23 -2.39
N ALA A 227 -15.23 -8.91 -2.26
CA ALA A 227 -16.47 -8.23 -1.93
C ALA A 227 -17.58 -8.53 -2.96
N ALA A 228 -17.27 -8.44 -4.26
CA ALA A 228 -18.22 -8.76 -5.32
C ALA A 228 -18.64 -10.24 -5.33
N ALA A 229 -17.69 -11.16 -5.12
CA ALA A 229 -17.99 -12.59 -5.07
C ALA A 229 -18.89 -12.96 -3.88
N VAL A 230 -18.66 -12.38 -2.70
CA VAL A 230 -19.48 -12.59 -1.49
C VAL A 230 -20.93 -12.18 -1.73
N THR A 231 -21.17 -11.09 -2.47
CA THR A 231 -22.54 -10.64 -2.80
C THR A 231 -23.22 -11.47 -3.90
N GLY A 232 -22.49 -12.40 -4.52
CA GLY A 232 -23.02 -13.28 -5.55
C GLY A 232 -22.99 -12.69 -6.96
N ALA A 233 -22.08 -11.77 -7.23
CA ALA A 233 -21.91 -11.15 -8.54
C ALA A 233 -21.36 -12.13 -9.60
N GLY A 234 -20.60 -13.16 -9.21
CA GLY A 234 -20.02 -14.11 -10.13
C GLY A 234 -18.97 -15.03 -9.50
N LEU A 235 -18.40 -15.90 -10.32
CA LEU A 235 -17.23 -16.70 -10.00
C LEU A 235 -15.99 -15.81 -9.91
N ALA A 236 -15.16 -16.08 -8.92
CA ALA A 236 -13.91 -15.36 -8.71
C ALA A 236 -12.73 -16.32 -8.58
N ALA A 237 -11.69 -16.09 -9.35
CA ALA A 237 -10.41 -16.76 -9.17
C ALA A 237 -9.61 -15.99 -8.09
N LEU A 238 -9.45 -16.56 -6.91
CA LEU A 238 -8.91 -15.87 -5.72
C LEU A 238 -7.77 -16.64 -5.05
N PRO A 239 -6.84 -15.92 -4.37
CA PRO A 239 -5.88 -16.56 -3.49
C PRO A 239 -6.60 -17.29 -2.34
N CYS A 240 -6.31 -18.57 -2.13
CA CYS A 240 -6.90 -19.35 -1.04
C CYS A 240 -6.61 -18.70 0.33
N LEU A 241 -5.43 -18.13 0.49
CA LEU A 241 -5.00 -17.41 1.69
C LEU A 241 -5.94 -16.25 2.09
N VAL A 242 -6.62 -15.66 1.10
CA VAL A 242 -7.56 -14.55 1.32
C VAL A 242 -9.00 -15.06 1.38
N ALA A 243 -9.37 -15.96 0.48
CA ALA A 243 -10.76 -16.35 0.26
C ALA A 243 -11.27 -17.42 1.24
N ASP A 244 -10.42 -18.35 1.71
CA ASP A 244 -10.85 -19.42 2.63
C ASP A 244 -11.31 -18.90 4.01
N SER A 245 -10.88 -17.69 4.39
CA SER A 245 -11.32 -17.03 5.62
C SER A 245 -12.65 -16.28 5.49
N GLU A 246 -13.20 -16.19 4.26
CA GLU A 246 -14.44 -15.47 3.99
C GLU A 246 -15.64 -16.41 4.15
N LEU A 247 -16.46 -16.19 5.19
CA LEU A 247 -17.63 -17.01 5.48
C LEU A 247 -18.67 -17.02 4.35
N GLY A 248 -18.69 -15.97 3.53
CA GLY A 248 -19.58 -15.81 2.38
C GLY A 248 -19.11 -16.50 1.11
N LEU A 249 -17.96 -17.18 1.12
CA LEU A 249 -17.39 -17.84 -0.06
C LEU A 249 -17.22 -19.33 0.16
N LYS A 250 -17.33 -20.08 -0.92
CA LYS A 250 -17.00 -21.50 -1.00
C LYS A 250 -16.09 -21.75 -2.19
N ARG A 251 -15.13 -22.66 -2.06
CA ARG A 251 -14.41 -23.17 -3.23
C ARG A 251 -15.40 -23.90 -4.12
N VAL A 252 -15.37 -23.56 -5.41
CA VAL A 252 -16.24 -24.17 -6.41
C VAL A 252 -15.72 -25.53 -6.83
N THR A 253 -14.39 -25.68 -6.78
CA THR A 253 -13.67 -26.89 -7.17
C THR A 253 -12.52 -27.14 -6.21
N PRO A 254 -12.16 -28.39 -5.91
CA PRO A 254 -10.97 -28.70 -5.13
C PRO A 254 -9.66 -28.39 -5.89
N GLU A 255 -9.72 -28.16 -7.19
CA GLU A 255 -8.55 -27.93 -8.02
C GLU A 255 -7.85 -26.60 -7.68
N VAL A 256 -6.53 -26.67 -7.72
CA VAL A 256 -5.66 -25.49 -7.63
C VAL A 256 -5.41 -24.96 -9.03
N ILE A 257 -5.71 -23.70 -9.24
CA ILE A 257 -5.56 -23.04 -10.54
C ILE A 257 -4.19 -22.37 -10.71
N GLY A 258 -3.34 -22.40 -9.70
CA GLY A 258 -1.98 -21.89 -9.74
C GLY A 258 -1.44 -21.50 -8.37
N TYR A 259 -0.19 -21.05 -8.35
CA TYR A 259 0.51 -20.66 -7.13
C TYR A 259 1.19 -19.30 -7.29
N ASN A 260 1.25 -18.54 -6.20
CA ASN A 260 2.08 -17.35 -6.08
C ASN A 260 3.10 -17.52 -4.97
N SER A 261 4.33 -17.12 -5.25
CA SER A 261 5.34 -16.98 -4.20
C SER A 261 5.07 -15.73 -3.37
N VAL A 262 5.47 -15.77 -2.09
CA VAL A 262 5.48 -14.61 -1.21
C VAL A 262 6.83 -14.48 -0.53
N ALA A 263 7.33 -13.25 -0.47
CA ALA A 263 8.60 -12.91 0.16
C ALA A 263 8.50 -11.60 0.94
N VAL A 264 9.32 -11.47 2.00
CA VAL A 264 9.64 -10.17 2.61
C VAL A 264 10.87 -9.60 1.93
N VAL A 265 10.80 -8.34 1.55
CA VAL A 265 11.89 -7.59 0.94
C VAL A 265 12.24 -6.40 1.82
N TYR A 266 13.53 -6.13 2.02
CA TYR A 266 14.05 -5.06 2.87
C TYR A 266 15.50 -4.71 2.53
N GLN A 267 15.97 -3.53 2.91
CA GLN A 267 17.38 -3.17 2.83
C GLN A 267 18.17 -3.89 3.93
N ARG A 268 19.39 -4.34 3.61
CA ARG A 268 20.23 -5.14 4.55
C ARG A 268 20.42 -4.45 5.90
N ASP A 269 20.82 -3.19 5.89
CA ASP A 269 21.13 -2.44 7.11
C ASP A 269 19.89 -2.16 7.95
N VAL A 270 18.74 -1.88 7.29
CA VAL A 270 17.44 -1.68 7.93
C VAL A 270 16.96 -2.98 8.58
N GLY A 271 17.07 -4.11 7.87
CA GLY A 271 16.67 -5.43 8.38
C GLY A 271 17.50 -5.93 9.58
N ALA A 272 18.72 -5.41 9.78
CA ALA A 272 19.57 -5.73 10.92
C ALA A 272 19.14 -5.01 12.21
N THR A 273 18.29 -3.98 12.12
CA THR A 273 17.79 -3.29 13.32
C THR A 273 16.83 -4.18 14.11
N ARG A 274 16.89 -4.10 15.45
CA ARG A 274 16.07 -4.95 16.32
C ARG A 274 14.55 -4.84 16.04
N PRO A 275 13.94 -3.64 15.92
CA PRO A 275 12.51 -3.53 15.66
C PRO A 275 12.10 -4.18 14.34
N VAL A 276 12.85 -3.92 13.27
CA VAL A 276 12.57 -4.46 11.93
C VAL A 276 12.73 -5.98 11.92
N SER A 277 13.78 -6.52 12.57
CA SER A 277 13.98 -7.96 12.70
C SER A 277 12.81 -8.66 13.42
N ILE A 278 12.25 -8.05 14.47
CA ILE A 278 11.07 -8.56 15.18
C ILE A 278 9.87 -8.61 14.22
N VAL A 279 9.64 -7.55 13.46
CA VAL A 279 8.51 -7.50 12.51
C VAL A 279 8.72 -8.50 11.37
N ILE A 280 9.95 -8.67 10.85
CA ILE A 280 10.25 -9.71 9.85
C ILE A 280 9.87 -11.10 10.38
N GLN A 281 10.27 -11.44 11.61
CA GLN A 281 9.94 -12.73 12.21
C GLN A 281 8.42 -12.90 12.36
N PHE A 282 7.73 -11.90 12.87
CA PHE A 282 6.29 -11.88 12.98
C PHE A 282 5.58 -12.13 11.64
N LEU A 283 5.96 -11.40 10.59
CA LEU A 283 5.38 -11.58 9.25
C LEU A 283 5.62 -12.99 8.70
N VAL A 284 6.84 -13.52 8.88
CA VAL A 284 7.22 -14.86 8.42
C VAL A 284 6.42 -15.94 9.15
N GLU A 285 6.28 -15.85 10.47
CA GLU A 285 5.55 -16.83 11.27
C GLU A 285 4.06 -16.87 10.91
N VAL A 286 3.42 -15.71 10.85
CA VAL A 286 2.01 -15.60 10.48
C VAL A 286 1.76 -16.13 9.07
N LEU A 287 2.57 -15.71 8.08
CA LEU A 287 2.37 -16.16 6.70
C LEU A 287 2.64 -17.66 6.54
N ARG A 288 3.67 -18.23 7.16
CA ARG A 288 3.93 -19.68 7.10
C ARG A 288 2.79 -20.49 7.70
N SER A 289 2.26 -20.06 8.85
CA SER A 289 1.11 -20.69 9.49
C SER A 289 -0.13 -20.63 8.60
N SER A 290 -0.40 -19.45 8.03
CA SER A 290 -1.55 -19.25 7.14
C SER A 290 -1.42 -20.06 5.84
N ILE A 291 -0.24 -20.10 5.22
CA ILE A 291 0.01 -20.92 4.02
C ILE A 291 -0.23 -22.40 4.31
N LYS A 292 0.28 -22.90 5.44
CA LYS A 292 0.09 -24.30 5.85
C LYS A 292 -1.38 -24.64 6.13
N ALA A 293 -2.12 -23.72 6.77
CA ALA A 293 -3.54 -23.90 7.09
C ALA A 293 -4.43 -23.94 5.84
N ASN A 294 -4.09 -23.17 4.81
CA ASN A 294 -4.84 -23.04 3.55
C ASN A 294 -4.23 -23.87 2.39
N ALA A 295 -3.31 -24.78 2.69
CA ALA A 295 -2.81 -25.71 1.69
C ALA A 295 -3.95 -26.59 1.17
N PRO A 296 -4.09 -26.79 -0.14
CA PRO A 296 -5.07 -27.73 -0.68
C PRO A 296 -4.78 -29.13 -0.14
N ARG A 297 -5.84 -29.80 0.30
CA ARG A 297 -5.77 -31.20 0.74
C ARG A 297 -5.88 -32.13 -0.45
#